data_de038d026f013949cb51cac304d0bed5
#
_entry.id   de038d026f013949cb51cac304d0bed5
#
_cell.length_a   1.000
_cell.length_b   1.000
_cell.length_c   1.000
_cell.angle_alpha   90.00
_cell.angle_beta   90.00
_cell.angle_gamma   90.00
#
_symmetry.space_group_name_H-M   'P 1'
#
loop_
_entity.id
_entity.type
_entity.pdbx_description
1 polymer ?
#
loop_
_entity_poly.entity_id
_entity_poly.type
_entity_poly.pdbx_seq_one_letter_code
_entity_poly.pdbx_strand_id
1 'polypeptide(L)'
;FIDGGGNVHALKKGSMDTNILIEGHIDTVFPMDTDVKVRFSGDTLFAPGIGDDSRGLSVVLTLLKVFQDLNIKTKANIYFSGIVGEEGLGDLSGVKYLFNSGSISIDYYIAVDGGGLDRIVTTAVGSHRYKVTFKGPGGHSWGAFGLVNPHHALGRAIEYFTNDADPYSRTKGDKVSYSVGRIGGGTSINSIPFESWMEVDMRSENPKRLNKMDKIFQKAIKKALKDQNKLARTKDRM
;
A
#
# COMPACT_ATOMS: atom_id res chain seq x y z
N PHE A 1 14.68 9.80 -20.22
CA PHE A 1 14.53 10.94 -19.32
C PHE A 1 13.94 10.50 -17.99
N ILE A 2 14.10 11.32 -16.98
CA ILE A 2 13.46 11.13 -15.66
C ILE A 2 12.36 12.17 -15.53
N ASP A 3 11.17 11.77 -15.08
CA ASP A 3 10.06 12.69 -14.83
C ASP A 3 10.14 13.33 -13.43
N GLY A 4 9.22 14.26 -13.12
CA GLY A 4 9.18 14.93 -11.82
C GLY A 4 8.74 14.05 -10.65
N GLY A 5 8.21 12.85 -10.91
CA GLY A 5 7.90 11.81 -9.92
C GLY A 5 9.07 10.89 -9.60
N GLY A 6 10.15 10.97 -10.39
CA GLY A 6 11.34 10.13 -10.26
C GLY A 6 11.30 8.87 -11.14
N ASN A 7 10.25 8.69 -11.95
CA ASN A 7 10.17 7.57 -12.88
C ASN A 7 11.15 7.75 -14.04
N VAL A 8 11.71 6.65 -14.54
CA VAL A 8 12.64 6.64 -15.67
C VAL A 8 11.93 6.15 -16.92
N HIS A 9 12.12 6.85 -18.05
CA HIS A 9 11.43 6.53 -19.30
C HIS A 9 12.38 6.48 -20.47
N ALA A 10 12.23 5.46 -21.32
CA ALA A 10 12.78 5.39 -22.66
C ALA A 10 11.63 5.38 -23.68
N LEU A 11 11.68 6.29 -24.67
CA LEU A 11 10.63 6.42 -25.69
C LEU A 11 11.10 5.87 -27.01
N LYS A 12 10.33 4.90 -27.55
CA LYS A 12 10.37 4.54 -28.96
C LYS A 12 9.21 5.17 -29.70
N LYS A 13 9.53 6.12 -30.58
CA LYS A 13 8.54 6.78 -31.43
C LYS A 13 7.91 5.81 -32.43
N GLY A 14 6.58 5.86 -32.51
CA GLY A 14 5.76 5.23 -33.53
C GLY A 14 5.32 6.21 -34.62
N SER A 15 4.41 5.77 -35.50
CA SER A 15 3.83 6.57 -36.59
C SER A 15 2.48 7.20 -36.25
N MET A 16 1.91 6.90 -35.08
CA MET A 16 0.61 7.41 -34.58
C MET A 16 0.82 8.06 -33.21
N ASP A 17 -0.15 8.84 -32.75
CA ASP A 17 -0.11 9.50 -31.43
C ASP A 17 -0.58 8.60 -30.27
N THR A 18 -0.91 7.34 -30.54
CA THR A 18 -1.25 6.37 -29.50
C THR A 18 -0.03 6.04 -28.66
N ASN A 19 -0.15 6.11 -27.33
CA ASN A 19 0.92 5.86 -26.37
C ASN A 19 0.65 4.60 -25.55
N ILE A 20 1.59 3.66 -25.60
CA ILE A 20 1.61 2.46 -24.76
C ILE A 20 2.75 2.62 -23.78
N LEU A 21 2.48 2.48 -22.48
CA LEU A 21 3.50 2.44 -21.45
C LEU A 21 3.64 1.02 -20.94
N ILE A 22 4.87 0.50 -20.95
CA ILE A 22 5.24 -0.81 -20.41
C ILE A 22 6.24 -0.55 -19.29
N GLU A 23 5.96 -1.04 -18.09
CA GLU A 23 6.80 -0.74 -16.94
C GLU A 23 7.05 -1.94 -16.04
N GLY A 24 8.07 -1.81 -15.19
CA GLY A 24 8.30 -2.55 -13.96
C GLY A 24 8.71 -1.56 -12.87
N HIS A 25 8.46 -1.89 -11.60
CA HIS A 25 8.86 -0.99 -10.52
C HIS A 25 10.33 -1.19 -10.10
N ILE A 26 10.97 -0.11 -9.64
CA ILE A 26 12.40 -0.09 -9.31
C ILE A 26 12.70 -0.07 -7.81
N ASP A 27 11.69 0.14 -6.99
CA ASP A 27 11.80 0.07 -5.53
C ASP A 27 11.55 -1.34 -4.99
N THR A 28 11.91 -1.58 -3.75
CA THR A 28 11.72 -2.85 -3.05
C THR A 28 11.32 -2.62 -1.59
N VAL A 29 10.78 -3.66 -0.93
CA VAL A 29 10.45 -3.63 0.51
C VAL A 29 11.67 -3.75 1.42
N PHE A 30 12.86 -4.02 0.89
CA PHE A 30 14.04 -4.33 1.67
C PHE A 30 14.76 -3.07 2.16
N PRO A 31 15.31 -3.07 3.42
CA PRO A 31 16.15 -1.98 3.91
C PRO A 31 17.41 -1.77 3.05
N MET A 32 17.95 -0.55 3.08
CA MET A 32 19.12 -0.14 2.28
C MET A 32 20.40 -0.93 2.57
N ASP A 33 20.51 -1.54 3.74
CA ASP A 33 21.65 -2.37 4.18
C ASP A 33 21.49 -3.86 3.86
N THR A 34 20.44 -4.24 3.13
CA THR A 34 20.17 -5.62 2.76
C THR A 34 21.24 -6.12 1.77
N ASP A 35 21.81 -7.32 2.04
CA ASP A 35 22.72 -7.98 1.09
C ASP A 35 21.94 -8.46 -0.14
N VAL A 36 22.14 -7.77 -1.26
CA VAL A 36 21.48 -8.04 -2.55
C VAL A 36 22.31 -8.90 -3.50
N LYS A 37 23.38 -9.57 -3.02
CA LYS A 37 24.20 -10.45 -3.85
C LYS A 37 23.38 -11.57 -4.46
N VAL A 38 23.47 -11.68 -5.77
CA VAL A 38 22.82 -12.75 -6.51
C VAL A 38 23.59 -14.06 -6.33
N ARG A 39 22.87 -15.11 -5.96
CA ARG A 39 23.38 -16.49 -5.87
C ARG A 39 22.74 -17.35 -6.96
N PHE A 40 23.51 -18.25 -7.51
CA PHE A 40 23.06 -19.22 -8.52
C PHE A 40 22.94 -20.60 -7.89
N SER A 41 21.88 -21.34 -8.21
CA SER A 41 21.73 -22.75 -7.89
C SER A 41 21.01 -23.44 -9.06
N GLY A 42 21.76 -24.16 -9.89
CA GLY A 42 21.26 -24.65 -11.18
C GLY A 42 20.78 -23.48 -12.05
N ASP A 43 19.57 -23.54 -12.55
CA ASP A 43 18.95 -22.52 -13.40
C ASP A 43 18.16 -21.46 -12.59
N THR A 44 18.35 -21.44 -11.26
CA THR A 44 17.62 -20.53 -10.38
C THR A 44 18.53 -19.45 -9.82
N LEU A 45 18.05 -18.20 -9.85
CA LEU A 45 18.66 -17.02 -9.23
C LEU A 45 18.01 -16.75 -7.87
N PHE A 46 18.82 -16.43 -6.87
CA PHE A 46 18.37 -16.05 -5.54
C PHE A 46 18.96 -14.70 -5.14
N ALA A 47 18.12 -13.72 -4.90
CA ALA A 47 18.46 -12.46 -4.23
C ALA A 47 17.18 -11.79 -3.69
N PRO A 48 17.29 -10.90 -2.69
CA PRO A 48 16.17 -10.02 -2.31
C PRO A 48 15.70 -9.17 -3.51
N GLY A 49 14.39 -9.06 -3.73
CA GLY A 49 13.82 -8.28 -4.83
C GLY A 49 14.02 -8.86 -6.24
N ILE A 50 14.58 -10.07 -6.39
CA ILE A 50 14.87 -10.61 -7.73
C ILE A 50 13.62 -11.02 -8.52
N GLY A 51 12.57 -11.46 -7.83
CA GLY A 51 11.29 -11.82 -8.45
C GLY A 51 10.31 -10.65 -8.51
N ASP A 52 10.45 -9.73 -7.57
CA ASP A 52 9.61 -8.56 -7.34
C ASP A 52 10.52 -7.34 -7.07
N ASP A 53 10.83 -6.46 -8.06
CA ASP A 53 10.42 -6.62 -9.47
C ASP A 53 11.63 -6.58 -10.44
N SER A 54 12.84 -6.97 -9.96
CA SER A 54 14.03 -7.00 -10.85
C SER A 54 13.79 -7.83 -12.13
N ARG A 55 12.95 -8.86 -12.04
CA ARG A 55 12.58 -9.69 -13.18
C ARG A 55 11.69 -8.94 -14.16
N GLY A 56 10.66 -8.22 -13.69
CA GLY A 56 9.82 -7.39 -14.57
C GLY A 56 10.62 -6.30 -15.26
N LEU A 57 11.49 -5.60 -14.52
CA LEU A 57 12.43 -4.65 -15.10
C LEU A 57 13.33 -5.29 -16.16
N SER A 58 13.82 -6.50 -15.94
CA SER A 58 14.64 -7.23 -16.92
C SER A 58 13.85 -7.52 -18.21
N VAL A 59 12.55 -7.84 -18.09
CA VAL A 59 11.66 -8.00 -19.27
C VAL A 59 11.52 -6.68 -20.02
N VAL A 60 11.25 -5.57 -19.31
CA VAL A 60 11.09 -4.24 -19.91
C VAL A 60 12.37 -3.82 -20.66
N LEU A 61 13.54 -3.98 -20.02
CA LEU A 61 14.84 -3.66 -20.62
C LEU A 61 15.17 -4.56 -21.81
N THR A 62 14.86 -5.86 -21.72
CA THR A 62 15.04 -6.82 -22.82
C THR A 62 14.17 -6.44 -24.01
N LEU A 63 12.91 -6.10 -23.80
CA LEU A 63 12.02 -5.62 -24.86
C LEU A 63 12.57 -4.36 -25.51
N LEU A 64 13.00 -3.38 -24.75
CA LEU A 64 13.61 -2.16 -25.27
C LEU A 64 14.81 -2.51 -26.17
N LYS A 65 15.71 -3.38 -25.70
CA LYS A 65 16.88 -3.82 -26.46
C LYS A 65 16.48 -4.54 -27.74
N VAL A 66 15.54 -5.48 -27.70
CA VAL A 66 15.05 -6.21 -28.90
C VAL A 66 14.46 -5.25 -29.92
N PHE A 67 13.67 -4.26 -29.47
CA PHE A 67 13.11 -3.24 -30.37
C PHE A 67 14.18 -2.38 -31.03
N GLN A 68 15.30 -2.12 -30.36
CA GLN A 68 16.44 -1.40 -30.92
C GLN A 68 17.24 -2.28 -31.89
N ASP A 69 17.67 -3.46 -31.47
CA ASP A 69 18.56 -4.35 -32.22
C ASP A 69 17.92 -4.81 -33.52
N LEU A 70 16.64 -5.13 -33.50
CA LEU A 70 15.88 -5.57 -34.68
C LEU A 70 15.24 -4.41 -35.46
N ASN A 71 15.46 -3.17 -35.04
CA ASN A 71 14.87 -1.97 -35.63
C ASN A 71 13.35 -2.08 -35.89
N ILE A 72 12.65 -2.66 -34.90
CA ILE A 72 11.19 -2.89 -35.00
C ILE A 72 10.47 -1.56 -35.15
N LYS A 73 9.65 -1.44 -36.21
CA LYS A 73 8.80 -0.28 -36.45
C LYS A 73 7.43 -0.49 -35.79
N THR A 74 6.95 0.52 -35.09
CA THR A 74 5.67 0.46 -34.38
C THR A 74 4.70 1.53 -34.91
N LYS A 75 3.41 1.26 -34.80
CA LYS A 75 2.38 2.29 -35.03
C LYS A 75 2.29 3.18 -33.78
N ALA A 76 2.12 2.60 -32.62
CA ALA A 76 2.08 3.33 -31.36
C ALA A 76 3.46 3.79 -30.90
N ASN A 77 3.54 4.89 -30.16
CA ASN A 77 4.66 5.25 -29.34
C ASN A 77 4.74 4.26 -28.16
N ILE A 78 5.92 3.76 -27.84
CA ILE A 78 6.10 2.85 -26.71
C ILE A 78 7.05 3.49 -25.70
N TYR A 79 6.57 3.66 -24.48
CA TYR A 79 7.37 4.05 -23.32
C TYR A 79 7.78 2.79 -22.57
N PHE A 80 9.06 2.56 -22.41
CA PHE A 80 9.63 1.55 -21.53
C PHE A 80 10.06 2.26 -20.26
N SER A 81 9.50 1.86 -19.12
CA SER A 81 9.58 2.67 -17.91
C SER A 81 10.00 1.86 -16.69
N GLY A 82 10.77 2.50 -15.81
CA GLY A 82 10.98 2.06 -14.45
C GLY A 82 10.22 3.01 -13.50
N ILE A 83 9.31 2.48 -12.72
CA ILE A 83 8.42 3.26 -11.86
C ILE A 83 8.87 3.20 -10.42
N VAL A 84 8.75 4.31 -9.69
CA VAL A 84 9.11 4.42 -8.26
C VAL A 84 7.89 4.34 -7.36
N GLY A 85 8.12 3.86 -6.12
CA GLY A 85 7.12 3.94 -5.04
C GLY A 85 5.92 3.02 -5.25
N GLU A 86 6.11 1.84 -5.86
CA GLU A 86 5.09 0.81 -5.91
C GLU A 86 4.87 0.19 -4.54
N GLU A 87 5.96 -0.12 -3.86
CA GLU A 87 6.00 -0.91 -2.65
C GLU A 87 5.56 -0.17 -1.38
N GLY A 88 4.89 -0.88 -0.51
CA GLY A 88 4.65 -0.52 0.89
C GLY A 88 4.07 0.88 1.10
N LEU A 89 4.86 1.77 1.71
CA LEU A 89 4.48 3.15 1.98
C LEU A 89 4.68 4.09 0.79
N GLY A 90 5.26 3.61 -0.31
CA GLY A 90 5.38 4.36 -1.56
C GLY A 90 4.02 4.69 -2.18
N ASP A 91 3.01 3.86 -1.90
CA ASP A 91 1.60 4.12 -2.19
C ASP A 91 1.35 4.44 -3.67
N LEU A 92 2.07 3.74 -4.57
CA LEU A 92 2.02 3.94 -6.03
C LEU A 92 2.35 5.39 -6.45
N SER A 93 3.26 6.06 -5.74
CA SER A 93 3.54 7.50 -5.93
C SER A 93 3.98 7.82 -7.37
N GLY A 94 4.82 6.98 -7.97
CA GLY A 94 5.27 7.13 -9.36
C GLY A 94 4.13 7.04 -10.37
N VAL A 95 3.27 6.01 -10.23
CA VAL A 95 2.07 5.83 -11.07
C VAL A 95 1.10 7.00 -10.89
N LYS A 96 0.83 7.39 -9.64
CA LYS A 96 -0.01 8.55 -9.33
C LYS A 96 0.52 9.83 -9.96
N TYR A 97 1.84 10.04 -9.93
CA TYR A 97 2.45 11.18 -10.61
C TYR A 97 2.19 11.16 -12.12
N LEU A 98 2.41 10.03 -12.79
CA LEU A 98 2.19 9.89 -14.23
C LEU A 98 0.76 10.30 -14.63
N PHE A 99 -0.24 9.75 -13.95
CA PHE A 99 -1.64 10.01 -14.30
C PHE A 99 -2.16 11.39 -13.83
N ASN A 100 -1.62 11.95 -12.75
CA ASN A 100 -2.04 13.26 -12.23
C ASN A 100 -1.33 14.43 -12.92
N SER A 101 -0.06 14.26 -13.32
CA SER A 101 0.72 15.33 -13.96
C SER A 101 0.30 15.59 -15.40
N GLY A 102 -0.25 14.58 -16.10
CA GLY A 102 -0.54 14.65 -17.52
C GLY A 102 0.69 14.81 -18.41
N SER A 103 1.90 14.58 -17.86
CA SER A 103 3.18 14.74 -18.57
C SER A 103 3.32 13.79 -19.76
N ILE A 104 2.70 12.61 -19.67
CA ILE A 104 2.56 11.63 -20.74
C ILE A 104 1.07 11.27 -20.85
N SER A 105 0.47 11.46 -22.02
CA SER A 105 -0.87 10.91 -22.29
C SER A 105 -0.70 9.41 -22.49
N ILE A 106 -1.36 8.58 -21.67
CA ILE A 106 -1.23 7.12 -21.71
C ILE A 106 -2.56 6.53 -22.17
N ASP A 107 -2.55 5.84 -23.34
CA ASP A 107 -3.74 5.15 -23.85
C ASP A 107 -3.82 3.71 -23.36
N TYR A 108 -2.65 3.05 -23.21
CA TYR A 108 -2.53 1.67 -22.71
C TYR A 108 -1.39 1.59 -21.69
N TYR A 109 -1.67 0.95 -20.57
CA TYR A 109 -0.71 0.76 -19.48
C TYR A 109 -0.53 -0.73 -19.20
N ILE A 110 0.72 -1.20 -19.19
CA ILE A 110 1.09 -2.59 -18.95
C ILE A 110 2.14 -2.62 -17.83
N ALA A 111 1.78 -3.10 -16.66
CA ALA A 111 2.73 -3.39 -15.59
C ALA A 111 3.23 -4.84 -15.73
N VAL A 112 4.54 -5.01 -15.74
CA VAL A 112 5.21 -6.31 -15.78
C VAL A 112 5.69 -6.62 -14.37
N ASP A 113 4.84 -7.29 -13.61
CA ASP A 113 5.06 -7.55 -12.20
C ASP A 113 4.57 -8.97 -11.83
N GLY A 114 5.11 -9.53 -10.73
CA GLY A 114 4.70 -10.82 -10.21
C GLY A 114 5.31 -12.04 -10.92
N GLY A 115 4.97 -13.24 -10.42
CA GLY A 115 5.70 -14.49 -10.68
C GLY A 115 5.15 -15.41 -11.77
N GLY A 116 3.96 -15.18 -12.31
CA GLY A 116 3.33 -16.10 -13.25
C GLY A 116 3.61 -15.75 -14.73
N LEU A 117 3.61 -16.78 -15.60
CA LEU A 117 3.68 -16.60 -17.05
C LEU A 117 2.33 -16.82 -17.74
N ASP A 118 1.32 -17.19 -17.00
CA ASP A 118 0.02 -17.71 -17.48
C ASP A 118 -1.17 -16.81 -17.08
N ARG A 119 -0.88 -15.62 -16.52
CA ARG A 119 -1.92 -14.73 -15.99
C ARG A 119 -1.75 -13.29 -16.46
N ILE A 120 -2.84 -12.71 -16.92
CA ILE A 120 -3.00 -11.28 -17.14
C ILE A 120 -4.05 -10.77 -16.15
N VAL A 121 -3.70 -9.78 -15.33
CA VAL A 121 -4.60 -9.15 -14.37
C VAL A 121 -5.18 -7.89 -14.99
N THR A 122 -6.50 -7.82 -15.13
CA THR A 122 -7.22 -6.68 -15.72
C THR A 122 -8.08 -5.91 -14.72
N THR A 123 -8.13 -6.39 -13.47
CA THR A 123 -8.87 -5.76 -12.38
C THR A 123 -7.97 -5.53 -11.19
N ALA A 124 -7.80 -4.28 -10.82
CA ALA A 124 -6.98 -3.89 -9.67
C ALA A 124 -7.76 -3.99 -8.35
N VAL A 125 -7.05 -4.31 -7.27
CA VAL A 125 -7.59 -4.29 -5.91
C VAL A 125 -7.28 -2.93 -5.27
N GLY A 126 -8.33 -2.15 -5.01
CA GLY A 126 -8.21 -0.91 -4.25
C GLY A 126 -7.93 -1.17 -2.77
N SER A 127 -7.15 -0.29 -2.13
CA SER A 127 -6.85 -0.37 -0.70
C SER A 127 -7.07 0.96 0.02
N HIS A 128 -7.57 0.88 1.26
CA HIS A 128 -7.50 1.97 2.23
C HIS A 128 -6.65 1.52 3.42
N ARG A 129 -5.60 2.28 3.70
CA ARG A 129 -4.68 2.01 4.81
C ARG A 129 -4.67 3.17 5.79
N TYR A 130 -4.69 2.86 7.09
CA TYR A 130 -4.68 3.86 8.14
C TYR A 130 -3.71 3.48 9.25
N LYS A 131 -3.02 4.49 9.77
CA LYS A 131 -2.45 4.44 11.11
C LYS A 131 -3.32 5.31 12.02
N VAL A 132 -3.94 4.69 13.02
CA VAL A 132 -4.75 5.38 14.03
C VAL A 132 -3.97 5.41 15.33
N THR A 133 -3.86 6.59 15.92
CA THR A 133 -3.18 6.78 17.21
C THR A 133 -4.13 7.43 18.19
N PHE A 134 -4.38 6.76 19.31
CA PHE A 134 -5.05 7.33 20.48
C PHE A 134 -3.99 7.91 21.40
N LYS A 135 -4.17 9.15 21.86
CA LYS A 135 -3.23 9.84 22.76
C LYS A 135 -3.94 10.27 24.03
N GLY A 136 -3.26 10.15 25.15
CA GLY A 136 -3.77 10.55 26.47
C GLY A 136 -2.67 11.14 27.35
N PRO A 137 -3.00 11.62 28.55
CA PRO A 137 -2.04 12.28 29.44
C PRO A 137 -0.98 11.33 30.01
N GLY A 138 -1.25 10.02 30.01
CA GLY A 138 -0.37 9.05 30.66
C GLY A 138 -0.33 9.17 32.18
N GLY A 139 0.24 8.19 32.86
CA GLY A 139 0.41 8.26 34.29
C GLY A 139 0.59 6.90 34.97
N HIS A 140 0.79 6.91 36.29
CA HIS A 140 0.92 5.68 37.07
C HIS A 140 -0.45 5.00 37.21
N SER A 141 -0.54 3.70 36.95
CA SER A 141 -1.81 2.96 36.88
C SER A 141 -2.67 3.05 38.15
N TRP A 142 -2.05 3.13 39.34
CA TRP A 142 -2.73 3.31 40.60
C TRP A 142 -3.00 4.79 40.93
N GLY A 143 -1.93 5.61 40.91
CA GLY A 143 -2.04 7.02 41.34
C GLY A 143 -2.83 7.91 40.40
N ALA A 144 -2.84 7.59 39.12
CA ALA A 144 -3.58 8.31 38.08
C ALA A 144 -4.80 7.53 37.57
N PHE A 145 -5.30 6.58 38.37
CA PHE A 145 -6.45 5.76 37.98
C PHE A 145 -7.70 6.64 37.72
N GLY A 146 -8.30 6.44 36.57
CA GLY A 146 -9.45 7.24 36.09
C GLY A 146 -9.12 8.20 34.96
N LEU A 147 -7.85 8.36 34.57
CA LEU A 147 -7.50 9.00 33.32
C LEU A 147 -7.98 8.19 32.11
N VAL A 148 -8.13 8.87 30.99
CA VAL A 148 -8.34 8.19 29.69
C VAL A 148 -7.17 7.27 29.39
N ASN A 149 -7.46 6.07 28.88
CA ASN A 149 -6.45 5.07 28.61
C ASN A 149 -6.43 4.72 27.11
N PRO A 150 -5.38 5.12 26.38
CA PRO A 150 -5.21 4.84 24.95
C PRO A 150 -5.30 3.35 24.57
N HIS A 151 -4.77 2.43 25.38
CA HIS A 151 -4.89 0.99 25.12
C HIS A 151 -6.34 0.51 25.22
N HIS A 152 -7.11 1.05 26.18
CA HIS A 152 -8.53 0.69 26.30
C HIS A 152 -9.35 1.25 25.14
N ALA A 153 -9.00 2.44 24.63
CA ALA A 153 -9.63 3.00 23.42
C ALA A 153 -9.33 2.14 22.21
N LEU A 154 -8.06 1.73 22.04
CA LEU A 154 -7.63 0.88 20.94
C LEU A 154 -8.36 -0.49 20.97
N GLY A 155 -8.41 -1.15 22.12
CA GLY A 155 -9.13 -2.42 22.28
C GLY A 155 -10.60 -2.32 21.87
N ARG A 156 -11.30 -1.24 22.32
CA ARG A 156 -12.69 -0.97 21.90
C ARG A 156 -12.80 -0.70 20.40
N ALA A 157 -11.86 0.04 19.83
CA ALA A 157 -11.87 0.34 18.41
C ALA A 157 -11.76 -0.93 17.55
N ILE A 158 -10.88 -1.85 17.93
CA ILE A 158 -10.71 -3.13 17.25
C ILE A 158 -12.01 -3.96 17.39
N GLU A 159 -12.54 -4.08 18.61
CA GLU A 159 -13.79 -4.81 18.85
C GLU A 159 -14.95 -4.27 18.02
N TYR A 160 -15.21 -2.96 18.07
CA TYR A 160 -16.32 -2.34 17.33
C TYR A 160 -16.13 -2.48 15.82
N PHE A 161 -14.90 -2.37 15.35
CA PHE A 161 -14.59 -2.55 13.94
C PHE A 161 -14.85 -3.99 13.50
N THR A 162 -14.29 -4.96 14.19
CA THR A 162 -14.42 -6.37 13.80
C THR A 162 -15.87 -6.85 13.90
N ASN A 163 -16.62 -6.41 14.92
CA ASN A 163 -18.03 -6.77 15.09
C ASN A 163 -18.94 -6.31 13.93
N ASP A 164 -18.64 -5.15 13.32
CA ASP A 164 -19.40 -4.63 12.18
C ASP A 164 -18.78 -5.08 10.83
N ALA A 165 -17.45 -5.25 10.76
CA ALA A 165 -16.72 -5.60 9.54
C ALA A 165 -16.86 -7.09 9.15
N ASP A 166 -16.80 -7.99 10.13
CA ASP A 166 -16.95 -9.45 9.89
C ASP A 166 -18.26 -9.81 9.18
N PRO A 167 -19.44 -9.42 9.71
CA PRO A 167 -20.70 -9.68 9.01
C PRO A 167 -20.74 -9.06 7.62
N TYR A 168 -20.20 -7.83 7.49
CA TYR A 168 -20.18 -7.14 6.21
C TYR A 168 -19.27 -7.83 5.18
N SER A 169 -18.11 -8.33 5.58
CA SER A 169 -17.18 -9.04 4.70
C SER A 169 -17.78 -10.31 4.10
N ARG A 170 -18.71 -10.94 4.82
CA ARG A 170 -19.42 -12.17 4.42
C ARG A 170 -20.66 -11.93 3.56
N THR A 171 -21.07 -10.67 3.35
CA THR A 171 -22.23 -10.39 2.49
C THR A 171 -21.97 -10.76 1.04
N LYS A 172 -23.01 -11.21 0.33
CA LYS A 172 -22.93 -11.53 -1.10
C LYS A 172 -22.43 -10.35 -1.92
N GLY A 173 -21.57 -10.60 -2.89
CA GLY A 173 -20.97 -9.62 -3.80
C GLY A 173 -19.45 -9.76 -3.88
N ASP A 174 -18.78 -8.76 -4.47
CA ASP A 174 -17.35 -8.75 -4.62
C ASP A 174 -16.62 -8.84 -3.28
N LYS A 175 -15.46 -9.48 -3.27
CA LYS A 175 -14.67 -9.65 -2.05
C LYS A 175 -14.33 -8.29 -1.45
N VAL A 176 -14.47 -8.19 -0.13
CA VAL A 176 -13.90 -7.13 0.69
C VAL A 176 -13.19 -7.76 1.88
N SER A 177 -11.98 -7.31 2.14
CA SER A 177 -11.16 -7.78 3.25
C SER A 177 -10.74 -6.63 4.15
N TYR A 178 -10.38 -6.97 5.39
CA TYR A 178 -9.79 -6.02 6.33
C TYR A 178 -8.81 -6.76 7.24
N SER A 179 -7.85 -6.03 7.78
CA SER A 179 -6.90 -6.55 8.78
C SER A 179 -6.40 -5.43 9.67
N VAL A 180 -6.33 -5.67 10.97
CA VAL A 180 -5.48 -4.90 11.88
C VAL A 180 -4.13 -5.60 11.89
N GLY A 181 -3.19 -5.09 11.09
CA GLY A 181 -1.91 -5.76 10.84
C GLY A 181 -0.87 -5.53 11.93
N ARG A 182 -0.87 -4.35 12.53
CA ARG A 182 0.09 -3.97 13.58
C ARG A 182 -0.60 -3.17 14.67
N ILE A 183 -0.15 -3.38 15.91
CA ILE A 183 -0.55 -2.59 17.08
C ILE A 183 0.69 -2.27 17.93
N GLY A 184 0.66 -1.16 18.66
CA GLY A 184 1.76 -0.79 19.56
C GLY A 184 1.40 0.34 20.52
N GLY A 185 2.38 0.69 21.34
CA GLY A 185 2.29 1.73 22.35
C GLY A 185 2.55 1.22 23.77
N GLY A 186 2.58 2.16 24.74
CA GLY A 186 2.90 1.86 26.13
C GLY A 186 4.40 1.69 26.40
N THR A 187 4.77 1.78 27.68
CA THR A 187 6.17 1.71 28.11
C THR A 187 6.39 0.76 29.30
N SER A 188 5.36 0.54 30.12
CA SER A 188 5.46 -0.22 31.36
C SER A 188 4.10 -0.81 31.75
N ILE A 189 4.13 -1.97 32.43
CA ILE A 189 2.90 -2.66 32.85
C ILE A 189 2.07 -1.86 33.88
N ASN A 190 2.73 -1.02 34.69
CA ASN A 190 2.10 -0.22 35.73
C ASN A 190 1.86 1.23 35.33
N SER A 191 1.77 1.53 34.03
CA SER A 191 1.47 2.85 33.50
C SER A 191 0.21 2.87 32.64
N ILE A 192 -0.51 4.00 32.71
CA ILE A 192 -1.48 4.38 31.70
C ILE A 192 -0.66 4.95 30.53
N PRO A 193 -0.75 4.42 29.30
CA PRO A 193 0.10 4.85 28.20
C PRO A 193 -0.22 6.28 27.74
N PHE A 194 0.80 6.97 27.21
CA PHE A 194 0.62 8.26 26.54
C PHE A 194 0.00 8.08 25.15
N GLU A 195 0.27 6.94 24.51
CA GLU A 195 -0.30 6.63 23.21
C GLU A 195 -0.50 5.13 23.02
N SER A 196 -1.41 4.81 22.12
CA SER A 196 -1.63 3.48 21.56
C SER A 196 -2.04 3.61 20.10
N TRP A 197 -1.53 2.76 19.24
CA TRP A 197 -1.78 2.86 17.81
C TRP A 197 -2.02 1.49 17.17
N MET A 198 -2.71 1.52 16.02
CA MET A 198 -2.86 0.39 15.11
C MET A 198 -2.68 0.82 13.67
N GLU A 199 -2.25 -0.11 12.83
CA GLU A 199 -2.22 0.01 11.38
C GLU A 199 -3.21 -0.99 10.79
N VAL A 200 -4.05 -0.47 9.88
CA VAL A 200 -5.19 -1.19 9.30
C VAL A 200 -5.12 -1.16 7.80
N ASP A 201 -5.33 -2.30 7.16
CA ASP A 201 -5.43 -2.48 5.72
C ASP A 201 -6.84 -2.97 5.37
N MET A 202 -7.50 -2.32 4.42
CA MET A 202 -8.81 -2.71 3.89
C MET A 202 -8.73 -2.76 2.38
N ARG A 203 -9.26 -3.84 1.76
CA ARG A 203 -9.14 -4.06 0.31
C ARG A 203 -10.44 -4.52 -0.33
N SER A 204 -10.67 -4.09 -1.57
CA SER A 204 -11.71 -4.63 -2.45
C SER A 204 -11.46 -4.24 -3.91
N GLU A 205 -11.82 -5.09 -4.84
CA GLU A 205 -11.91 -4.75 -6.27
C GLU A 205 -13.08 -3.79 -6.55
N ASN A 206 -14.06 -3.72 -5.64
CA ASN A 206 -15.22 -2.86 -5.78
C ASN A 206 -15.10 -1.60 -4.90
N PRO A 207 -14.97 -0.40 -5.50
CA PRO A 207 -14.82 0.85 -4.75
C PRO A 207 -15.98 1.14 -3.79
N LYS A 208 -17.21 0.74 -4.14
CA LYS A 208 -18.37 0.95 -3.26
C LYS A 208 -18.29 0.08 -2.01
N ARG A 209 -17.81 -1.16 -2.17
CA ARG A 209 -17.61 -2.06 -1.04
C ARG A 209 -16.48 -1.59 -0.14
N LEU A 210 -15.36 -1.16 -0.74
CA LEU A 210 -14.23 -0.60 -0.01
C LEU A 210 -14.65 0.65 0.78
N ASN A 211 -15.33 1.60 0.16
CA ASN A 211 -15.83 2.80 0.82
C ASN A 211 -16.84 2.50 1.95
N LYS A 212 -17.62 1.43 1.85
CA LYS A 212 -18.52 1.03 2.93
C LYS A 212 -17.75 0.42 4.11
N MET A 213 -16.72 -0.41 3.85
CA MET A 213 -15.82 -0.92 4.88
C MET A 213 -15.10 0.22 5.61
N ASP A 214 -14.61 1.22 4.87
CA ASP A 214 -14.02 2.42 5.46
C ASP A 214 -14.98 3.16 6.39
N LYS A 215 -16.23 3.34 5.99
CA LYS A 215 -17.25 3.96 6.87
C LYS A 215 -17.51 3.17 8.14
N ILE A 216 -17.49 1.84 8.08
CA ILE A 216 -17.57 0.97 9.25
C ILE A 216 -16.39 1.24 10.18
N PHE A 217 -15.18 1.27 9.62
CA PHE A 217 -13.96 1.55 10.35
C PHE A 217 -14.00 2.93 11.05
N GLN A 218 -14.29 3.99 10.29
CA GLN A 218 -14.37 5.35 10.82
C GLN A 218 -15.41 5.51 11.94
N LYS A 219 -16.54 4.83 11.81
CA LYS A 219 -17.58 4.79 12.85
C LYS A 219 -17.08 4.11 14.13
N ALA A 220 -16.37 3.00 14.00
CA ALA A 220 -15.79 2.26 15.13
C ALA A 220 -14.78 3.12 15.91
N ILE A 221 -13.86 3.81 15.20
CA ILE A 221 -12.90 4.73 15.82
C ILE A 221 -13.59 5.84 16.61
N LYS A 222 -14.53 6.53 15.98
CA LYS A 222 -15.29 7.62 16.63
C LYS A 222 -16.08 7.13 17.87
N LYS A 223 -16.66 5.93 17.78
CA LYS A 223 -17.39 5.34 18.90
C LYS A 223 -16.44 4.97 20.04
N ALA A 224 -15.31 4.36 19.76
CA ALA A 224 -14.32 3.97 20.75
C ALA A 224 -13.76 5.20 21.50
N LEU A 225 -13.41 6.26 20.78
CA LEU A 225 -12.98 7.53 21.35
C LEU A 225 -14.05 8.13 22.27
N LYS A 226 -15.29 8.20 21.80
CA LYS A 226 -16.43 8.73 22.58
C LYS A 226 -16.65 7.93 23.87
N ASP A 227 -16.65 6.59 23.76
CA ASP A 227 -16.94 5.73 24.91
C ASP A 227 -15.79 5.76 25.92
N GLN A 228 -14.53 5.80 25.46
CA GLN A 228 -13.39 5.94 26.38
C GLN A 228 -13.40 7.29 27.10
N ASN A 229 -13.71 8.38 26.39
CA ASN A 229 -13.82 9.71 27.02
C ASN A 229 -14.97 9.81 28.07
N LYS A 230 -16.06 9.07 27.86
CA LYS A 230 -17.15 9.01 28.88
C LYS A 230 -16.75 8.28 30.15
N LEU A 231 -15.81 7.33 30.06
CA LEU A 231 -15.33 6.57 31.22
C LEU A 231 -14.26 7.31 32.03
N ALA A 232 -13.76 8.42 31.51
CA ALA A 232 -12.80 9.25 32.24
C ALA A 232 -13.43 9.83 33.53
N ARG A 233 -12.72 9.70 34.64
CA ARG A 233 -13.09 10.26 35.95
C ARG A 233 -12.45 11.63 36.19
N THR A 234 -11.65 12.11 35.24
CA THR A 234 -11.01 13.43 35.23
C THR A 234 -11.59 14.30 34.13
N LYS A 235 -11.10 15.54 34.00
CA LYS A 235 -11.47 16.43 32.89
C LYS A 235 -10.66 16.14 31.60
N ASP A 236 -9.60 15.34 31.71
CA ASP A 236 -8.75 15.00 30.57
C ASP A 236 -9.52 14.17 29.55
N ARG A 237 -9.26 14.47 28.28
CA ARG A 237 -9.86 13.77 27.15
C ARG A 237 -8.75 13.33 26.18
N MET A 238 -9.12 12.37 25.37
CA MET A 238 -8.30 11.83 24.29
C MET A 238 -8.62 12.55 22.99
#